data_5d87ba7abf24c3450d504decace7638f
#
_entry.id   5d87ba7abf24c3450d504decace7638f
#
_cell.length_a   1.000
_cell.length_b   1.000
_cell.length_c   1.000
_cell.angle_alpha   90.00
_cell.angle_beta   90.00
_cell.angle_gamma   90.00
#
_symmetry.space_group_name_H-M   'P 1'
#
loop_
_entity.id
_entity.type
_entity.pdbx_description
1 polymer ?
#
loop_
_entity_poly.entity_id
_entity_poly.type
_entity_poly.pdbx_seq_one_letter_code
_entity_poly.pdbx_strand_id
1 'polypeptide(L)'
;TLFPYTTLFRSVKFRDLLETARDLDADCMATGHYIRRQDGRAGPELHMAADTARDQSYFLFSTTREQLGYLRFPLGGLASKDDTRAHAARLGLSVAEKPDSQDICFVPDGDYAAVIEKLRPGAAEPGEIVHADGRVLGRHRGVIHYTIGQRRGLGIGGLSEPLYVVRLDVEARRVIVGPKAMLATRTVPVREVNWLGDGKMTEAGEHAVSVRVRSTRPPSEAILRPLSETEAEVELLSPEEGVSPGQACVFYETGGTRVLGGGWIWRGR
;
A
#
# COMPACT_ATOMS: atom_id res chain seq x y z
N THR A 1 -7.18 4.14 -12.00
CA THR A 1 -6.04 3.80 -11.14
C THR A 1 -5.90 4.95 -10.17
N LEU A 2 -6.35 4.79 -8.94
CA LEU A 2 -6.04 5.71 -7.85
C LEU A 2 -4.53 5.81 -7.78
N PHE A 3 -4.00 7.02 -7.79
CA PHE A 3 -2.55 7.26 -7.66
C PHE A 3 -2.07 6.58 -6.38
N PRO A 4 -1.14 5.64 -6.48
CA PRO A 4 -0.68 4.97 -5.29
C PRO A 4 0.13 5.96 -4.45
N TYR A 5 -0.25 6.06 -3.19
CA TYR A 5 0.40 6.84 -2.14
C TYR A 5 1.93 6.73 -2.14
N THR A 6 2.40 5.53 -2.36
CA THR A 6 3.83 5.17 -2.38
C THR A 6 4.59 5.77 -3.55
N THR A 7 3.95 6.10 -4.69
CA THR A 7 4.63 6.81 -5.79
C THR A 7 5.08 8.19 -5.35
N LEU A 8 4.29 8.87 -4.51
CA LEU A 8 4.65 10.16 -3.92
C LEU A 8 5.83 10.03 -2.94
N PHE A 9 5.86 8.97 -2.13
CA PHE A 9 7.01 8.72 -1.25
C PHE A 9 8.28 8.44 -2.06
N ARG A 10 8.19 7.59 -3.08
CA ARG A 10 9.33 7.24 -3.92
C ARG A 10 9.84 8.43 -4.73
N SER A 11 8.94 9.18 -5.37
CA SER A 11 9.32 10.23 -6.31
C SER A 11 9.59 11.57 -5.62
N VAL A 12 8.70 12.04 -4.77
CA VAL A 12 8.83 13.39 -4.18
C VAL A 12 9.65 13.36 -2.90
N LYS A 13 9.32 12.47 -1.93
CA LYS A 13 10.04 12.50 -0.65
C LYS A 13 11.46 11.95 -0.72
N PHE A 14 11.66 10.81 -1.39
CA PHE A 14 12.96 10.16 -1.33
C PHE A 14 13.84 10.41 -2.55
N ARG A 15 13.31 10.65 -3.73
CA ARG A 15 14.16 11.03 -4.85
C ARG A 15 14.57 12.49 -4.75
N ASP A 16 13.60 13.39 -4.74
CA ASP A 16 13.88 14.84 -4.85
C ASP A 16 14.55 15.39 -3.58
N LEU A 17 14.12 14.93 -2.38
CA LEU A 17 14.79 15.34 -1.13
C LEU A 17 16.17 14.71 -0.96
N LEU A 18 16.43 13.50 -1.48
CA LEU A 18 17.75 12.91 -1.45
C LEU A 18 18.72 13.67 -2.38
N GLU A 19 18.27 14.09 -3.56
CA GLU A 19 19.06 14.97 -4.43
C GLU A 19 19.41 16.28 -3.70
N THR A 20 18.42 16.93 -3.11
CA THR A 20 18.65 18.15 -2.30
C THR A 20 19.63 17.90 -1.14
N ALA A 21 19.51 16.79 -0.42
CA ALA A 21 20.41 16.48 0.68
C ALA A 21 21.85 16.24 0.20
N ARG A 22 22.04 15.63 -0.97
CA ARG A 22 23.35 15.46 -1.60
C ARG A 22 23.94 16.80 -2.06
N ASP A 23 23.13 17.68 -2.63
CA ASP A 23 23.55 19.04 -3.04
C ASP A 23 23.99 19.88 -1.85
N LEU A 24 23.50 19.56 -0.65
CA LEU A 24 23.89 20.17 0.62
C LEU A 24 25.05 19.45 1.32
N ASP A 25 25.74 18.52 0.66
CA ASP A 25 26.84 17.69 1.21
C ASP A 25 26.46 16.96 2.50
N ALA A 26 25.18 16.56 2.68
CA ALA A 26 24.74 15.84 3.86
C ALA A 26 25.14 14.35 3.77
N ASP A 27 25.63 13.77 4.86
CA ASP A 27 26.03 12.36 4.94
C ASP A 27 24.86 11.38 4.91
N CYS A 28 23.69 11.82 5.33
CA CYS A 28 22.47 11.01 5.34
C CYS A 28 21.21 11.89 5.41
N MET A 29 20.07 11.29 5.16
CA MET A 29 18.76 11.91 5.38
C MET A 29 17.98 11.14 6.45
N ALA A 30 17.67 11.79 7.57
CA ALA A 30 16.84 11.21 8.62
C ALA A 30 15.36 11.55 8.43
N THR A 31 14.49 10.60 8.71
CA THR A 31 13.03 10.78 8.62
C THR A 31 12.31 10.09 9.77
N GLY A 32 11.18 10.67 10.20
CA GLY A 32 10.35 10.18 11.31
C GLY A 32 9.46 8.99 10.99
N HIS A 33 9.74 8.23 9.92
CA HIS A 33 8.95 7.02 9.65
C HIS A 33 9.26 5.90 10.63
N TYR A 34 8.21 5.21 11.07
CA TYR A 34 8.31 4.02 11.91
C TYR A 34 8.61 2.79 11.05
N ILE A 35 9.86 2.65 10.70
CA ILE A 35 10.46 1.47 10.07
C ILE A 35 11.90 1.34 10.55
N ARG A 36 12.53 0.20 10.39
CA ARG A 36 13.93 0.01 10.74
C ARG A 36 14.78 -0.22 9.50
N ARG A 37 15.94 0.39 9.47
CA ARG A 37 17.04 0.04 8.58
C ARG A 37 18.08 -0.74 9.38
N GLN A 38 18.51 -1.86 8.84
CA GLN A 38 19.58 -2.66 9.41
C GLN A 38 20.64 -2.92 8.33
N ASP A 39 21.87 -3.15 8.75
CA ASP A 39 22.92 -3.57 7.84
C ASP A 39 22.91 -5.09 7.77
N GLY A 40 22.51 -5.62 6.61
CA GLY A 40 22.49 -7.03 6.32
C GLY A 40 23.72 -7.45 5.53
N ARG A 41 23.81 -8.74 5.22
CA ARG A 41 24.96 -9.35 4.53
C ARG A 41 25.20 -8.77 3.12
N ALA A 42 24.12 -8.45 2.41
CA ALA A 42 24.17 -7.93 1.03
C ALA A 42 23.96 -6.41 0.95
N GLY A 43 24.06 -5.69 2.08
CA GLY A 43 23.85 -4.24 2.18
C GLY A 43 22.66 -3.87 3.06
N PRO A 44 22.16 -2.61 2.98
CA PRO A 44 21.10 -2.15 3.82
C PRO A 44 19.78 -2.88 3.57
N GLU A 45 19.12 -3.26 4.64
CA GLU A 45 17.85 -3.98 4.67
C GLU A 45 16.76 -3.11 5.30
N LEU A 46 15.55 -3.23 4.78
CA LEU A 46 14.35 -2.61 5.32
C LEU A 46 13.61 -3.61 6.21
N HIS A 47 13.25 -3.20 7.40
CA HIS A 47 12.52 -4.04 8.36
C HIS A 47 11.30 -3.32 8.91
N MET A 48 10.28 -4.09 9.31
CA MET A 48 9.14 -3.58 10.06
C MET A 48 9.60 -2.83 11.32
N ALA A 49 8.83 -1.85 11.76
CA ALA A 49 9.07 -1.17 13.03
C ALA A 49 9.05 -2.14 14.23
N ALA A 50 9.68 -1.75 15.33
CA ALA A 50 9.56 -2.46 16.61
C ALA A 50 8.12 -2.38 17.14
N ASP A 51 7.48 -1.20 17.07
CA ASP A 51 6.05 -1.03 17.29
C ASP A 51 5.27 -1.42 16.03
N THR A 52 4.75 -2.64 16.00
CA THR A 52 4.00 -3.18 14.85
C THR A 52 2.68 -2.45 14.60
N ALA A 53 2.09 -1.80 15.61
CA ALA A 53 0.87 -1.02 15.46
C ALA A 53 1.11 0.28 14.65
N ARG A 54 2.37 0.74 14.59
CA ARG A 54 2.79 1.95 13.88
C ARG A 54 3.65 1.66 12.66
N ASP A 55 3.86 0.40 12.34
CA ASP A 55 4.70 -0.03 11.23
C ASP A 55 4.27 0.59 9.90
N GLN A 56 5.18 1.31 9.27
CA GLN A 56 4.98 1.98 7.98
C GLN A 56 5.70 1.29 6.82
N SER A 57 6.22 0.09 7.02
CA SER A 57 6.95 -0.67 6.01
C SER A 57 6.12 -0.92 4.75
N TYR A 58 4.79 -1.10 4.89
CA TYR A 58 3.86 -1.24 3.77
C TYR A 58 3.92 -0.07 2.78
N PHE A 59 4.15 1.15 3.26
CA PHE A 59 4.18 2.34 2.41
C PHE A 59 5.56 2.62 1.80
N LEU A 60 6.60 1.99 2.34
CA LEU A 60 7.99 2.27 1.99
C LEU A 60 8.67 1.15 1.21
N PHE A 61 7.92 0.13 0.79
CA PHE A 61 8.44 -0.99 0.01
C PHE A 61 9.12 -0.58 -1.30
N SER A 62 8.74 0.58 -1.85
CA SER A 62 9.29 1.09 -3.11
C SER A 62 10.60 1.86 -2.93
N THR A 63 11.12 2.01 -1.70
CA THR A 63 12.44 2.59 -1.42
C THR A 63 13.50 1.69 -2.03
N THR A 64 14.36 2.25 -2.88
CA THR A 64 15.44 1.47 -3.50
C THR A 64 16.56 1.16 -2.51
N ARG A 65 17.38 0.15 -2.80
CA ARG A 65 18.54 -0.19 -1.95
C ARG A 65 19.54 0.96 -1.85
N GLU A 66 19.75 1.72 -2.92
CA GLU A 66 20.57 2.92 -2.93
C GLU A 66 20.02 3.99 -1.98
N GLN A 67 18.73 4.29 -2.10
CA GLN A 67 18.05 5.24 -1.20
C GLN A 67 18.14 4.79 0.26
N LEU A 68 17.92 3.49 0.52
CA LEU A 68 17.99 2.91 1.86
C LEU A 68 19.39 3.04 2.48
N GLY A 69 20.44 3.03 1.67
CA GLY A 69 21.82 3.28 2.11
C GLY A 69 21.98 4.67 2.74
N TYR A 70 21.30 5.66 2.19
CA TYR A 70 21.38 7.06 2.62
C TYR A 70 20.36 7.44 3.70
N LEU A 71 19.24 6.71 3.80
CA LEU A 71 18.16 6.99 4.74
C LEU A 71 18.48 6.50 6.15
N ARG A 72 17.97 7.24 7.15
CA ARG A 72 17.99 6.87 8.57
C ARG A 72 16.60 7.02 9.16
N PHE A 73 16.21 6.07 10.01
CA PHE A 73 14.88 5.98 10.61
C PHE A 73 14.99 5.87 12.14
N PRO A 74 15.29 6.98 12.83
CA PRO A 74 15.58 6.96 14.27
C PRO A 74 14.41 6.50 15.13
N LEU A 75 13.17 6.57 14.65
CA LEU A 75 11.98 6.20 15.42
C LEU A 75 11.60 4.72 15.28
N GLY A 76 12.12 4.03 14.28
CA GLY A 76 11.69 2.67 13.96
C GLY A 76 12.05 1.60 15.00
N GLY A 77 13.07 1.87 15.85
CA GLY A 77 13.48 0.99 16.93
C GLY A 77 12.77 1.23 18.26
N LEU A 78 11.96 2.29 18.37
CA LEU A 78 11.22 2.60 19.60
C LEU A 78 10.05 1.64 19.79
N ALA A 79 9.82 1.20 21.03
CA ALA A 79 8.80 0.23 21.35
C ALA A 79 7.37 0.80 21.35
N SER A 80 7.27 2.15 21.52
CA SER A 80 5.98 2.83 21.58
C SER A 80 6.06 4.27 21.10
N LYS A 81 4.91 4.89 20.86
CA LYS A 81 4.82 6.35 20.64
C LYS A 81 5.15 7.15 21.89
N ASP A 82 4.90 6.60 23.06
CA ASP A 82 5.20 7.28 24.31
C ASP A 82 6.71 7.47 24.49
N ASP A 83 7.52 6.51 24.02
CA ASP A 83 8.97 6.67 23.94
C ASP A 83 9.35 7.84 23.01
N THR A 84 8.68 7.96 21.86
CA THR A 84 8.89 9.08 20.93
C THR A 84 8.54 10.42 21.59
N ARG A 85 7.43 10.49 22.31
CA ARG A 85 7.00 11.69 23.05
C ARG A 85 7.96 12.03 24.19
N ALA A 86 8.43 11.02 24.92
CA ALA A 86 9.42 11.21 25.98
C ALA A 86 10.73 11.80 25.43
N HIS A 87 11.20 11.32 24.27
CA HIS A 87 12.34 11.91 23.58
C HIS A 87 12.09 13.35 23.14
N ALA A 88 10.92 13.65 22.56
CA ALA A 88 10.56 14.99 22.15
C ALA A 88 10.48 15.96 23.34
N ALA A 89 9.87 15.54 24.45
CA ALA A 89 9.81 16.31 25.69
C ALA A 89 11.19 16.57 26.27
N ARG A 90 12.05 15.54 26.33
CA ARG A 90 13.46 15.66 26.80
C ARG A 90 14.26 16.64 25.96
N LEU A 91 13.98 16.75 24.67
CA LEU A 91 14.64 17.68 23.75
C LEU A 91 13.96 19.05 23.69
N GLY A 92 12.90 19.29 24.47
CA GLY A 92 12.16 20.55 24.50
C GLY A 92 11.41 20.89 23.22
N LEU A 93 11.02 19.86 22.43
CA LEU A 93 10.34 20.08 21.16
C LEU A 93 8.85 20.39 21.38
N SER A 94 8.37 21.49 20.82
CA SER A 94 6.97 21.94 20.89
C SER A 94 5.96 20.96 20.27
N VAL A 95 6.44 20.00 19.46
CA VAL A 95 5.62 18.99 18.78
C VAL A 95 5.39 17.72 19.62
N ALA A 96 5.89 17.66 20.87
CA ALA A 96 5.76 16.47 21.74
C ALA A 96 4.29 16.05 21.94
N GLU A 97 3.38 17.02 22.07
CA GLU A 97 1.92 16.79 22.24
C GLU A 97 1.14 16.76 20.93
N LYS A 98 1.80 16.95 19.79
CA LYS A 98 1.10 16.98 18.50
C LYS A 98 0.44 15.63 18.20
N PRO A 99 -0.87 15.59 17.85
CA PRO A 99 -1.55 14.38 17.42
C PRO A 99 -0.92 13.85 16.13
N ASP A 100 -1.14 12.56 15.86
CA ASP A 100 -0.70 11.96 14.59
C ASP A 100 -1.35 12.67 13.40
N SER A 101 -0.59 12.83 12.32
CA SER A 101 -1.16 13.23 11.05
C SER A 101 -2.13 12.14 10.59
N GLN A 102 -3.42 12.43 10.67
CA GLN A 102 -4.50 11.48 10.32
C GLN A 102 -4.77 11.49 8.82
N ASP A 103 -4.32 12.51 8.09
CA ASP A 103 -4.64 12.77 6.70
C ASP A 103 -3.41 12.90 5.80
N ILE A 104 -3.68 12.72 4.51
CA ILE A 104 -2.69 12.91 3.45
C ILE A 104 -2.38 14.40 3.33
N CYS A 105 -1.13 14.78 3.58
CA CYS A 105 -0.67 16.17 3.65
C CYS A 105 -0.98 17.05 2.41
N PHE A 106 -1.39 16.45 1.29
CA PHE A 106 -1.68 17.16 0.02
C PHE A 106 -3.11 16.97 -0.47
N VAL A 107 -4.01 16.44 0.35
CA VAL A 107 -5.46 16.45 0.10
C VAL A 107 -6.09 17.37 1.13
N PRO A 108 -6.25 18.67 0.82
CA PRO A 108 -6.93 19.58 1.71
C PRO A 108 -8.35 19.08 2.00
N ASP A 109 -8.77 19.17 3.25
CA ASP A 109 -10.15 18.85 3.69
C ASP A 109 -10.61 17.40 3.47
N GLY A 110 -9.68 16.47 3.15
CA GLY A 110 -10.01 15.05 2.94
C GLY A 110 -10.85 14.77 1.68
N ASP A 111 -11.03 15.75 0.79
CA ASP A 111 -11.81 15.58 -0.44
C ASP A 111 -10.99 14.95 -1.57
N TYR A 112 -10.81 13.63 -1.45
CA TYR A 112 -10.15 12.81 -2.48
C TYR A 112 -10.87 12.84 -3.83
N ALA A 113 -12.19 12.98 -3.82
CA ALA A 113 -12.99 12.98 -5.03
C ALA A 113 -12.67 14.20 -5.89
N ALA A 114 -12.54 15.38 -5.28
CA ALA A 114 -12.16 16.62 -5.99
C ALA A 114 -10.75 16.53 -6.58
N VAL A 115 -9.80 15.90 -5.87
CA VAL A 115 -8.44 15.69 -6.39
C VAL A 115 -8.45 14.73 -7.58
N ILE A 116 -9.20 13.63 -7.49
CA ILE A 116 -9.31 12.65 -8.58
C ILE A 116 -9.98 13.26 -9.80
N GLU A 117 -11.03 14.05 -9.61
CA GLU A 117 -11.74 14.73 -10.71
C GLU A 117 -10.84 15.72 -11.47
N LYS A 118 -9.96 16.46 -10.76
CA LYS A 118 -8.94 17.30 -11.38
C LYS A 118 -7.91 16.51 -12.21
N LEU A 119 -7.53 15.32 -11.72
CA LEU A 119 -6.54 14.48 -12.40
C LEU A 119 -7.14 13.62 -13.52
N ARG A 120 -8.42 13.31 -13.44
CA ARG A 120 -9.18 12.51 -14.40
C ARG A 120 -10.60 13.08 -14.54
N PRO A 121 -10.80 14.09 -15.38
CA PRO A 121 -12.14 14.60 -15.68
C PRO A 121 -13.07 13.48 -16.15
N GLY A 122 -14.29 13.43 -15.60
CA GLY A 122 -15.28 12.38 -15.87
C GLY A 122 -15.21 11.17 -14.96
N ALA A 123 -14.26 11.07 -14.01
CA ALA A 123 -14.19 9.95 -13.05
C ALA A 123 -15.34 9.99 -12.03
N ALA A 124 -15.94 11.17 -11.82
CA ALA A 124 -17.13 11.36 -10.97
C ALA A 124 -18.45 11.24 -11.73
N GLU A 125 -18.43 10.84 -13.02
CA GLU A 125 -19.68 10.69 -13.77
C GLU A 125 -20.58 9.59 -13.20
N PRO A 126 -21.91 9.83 -13.13
CA PRO A 126 -22.87 8.85 -12.67
C PRO A 126 -22.91 7.60 -13.57
N GLY A 127 -23.22 6.46 -12.98
CA GLY A 127 -23.34 5.20 -13.72
C GLY A 127 -24.25 4.22 -13.00
N GLU A 128 -24.13 2.95 -13.36
CA GLU A 128 -24.99 1.88 -12.89
C GLU A 128 -24.31 1.04 -11.78
N ILE A 129 -25.10 0.64 -10.78
CA ILE A 129 -24.75 -0.44 -9.87
C ILE A 129 -25.34 -1.72 -10.44
N VAL A 130 -24.49 -2.66 -10.81
CA VAL A 130 -24.85 -3.88 -11.51
C VAL A 130 -24.47 -5.08 -10.65
N HIS A 131 -25.39 -6.02 -10.47
CA HIS A 131 -25.09 -7.30 -9.85
C HIS A 131 -24.20 -8.15 -10.76
N ALA A 132 -23.41 -9.06 -10.18
CA ALA A 132 -22.49 -9.92 -10.91
C ALA A 132 -23.16 -10.79 -11.99
N ASP A 133 -24.46 -11.04 -11.88
CA ASP A 133 -25.28 -11.74 -12.89
C ASP A 133 -25.80 -10.83 -14.03
N GLY A 134 -25.44 -9.54 -14.02
CA GLY A 134 -25.80 -8.56 -15.05
C GLY A 134 -27.04 -7.70 -14.74
N ARG A 135 -27.80 -7.97 -13.68
CA ARG A 135 -28.98 -7.16 -13.32
C ARG A 135 -28.57 -5.78 -12.82
N VAL A 136 -29.21 -4.74 -13.33
CA VAL A 136 -29.05 -3.37 -12.81
C VAL A 136 -29.85 -3.23 -11.51
N LEU A 137 -29.16 -2.87 -10.43
CA LEU A 137 -29.76 -2.72 -9.09
C LEU A 137 -29.98 -1.26 -8.69
N GLY A 138 -29.32 -0.33 -9.35
CA GLY A 138 -29.41 1.09 -9.01
C GLY A 138 -28.42 1.95 -9.81
N ARG A 139 -28.29 3.20 -9.36
CA ARG A 139 -27.33 4.16 -9.94
C ARG A 139 -26.39 4.69 -8.89
N HIS A 140 -25.21 5.07 -9.29
CA HIS A 140 -24.20 5.70 -8.44
C HIS A 140 -23.80 7.09 -8.98
N ARG A 141 -23.21 7.90 -8.12
CA ARG A 141 -22.76 9.28 -8.41
C ARG A 141 -21.31 9.38 -8.91
N GLY A 142 -20.68 8.27 -9.25
CA GLY A 142 -19.29 8.16 -9.71
C GLY A 142 -18.60 6.97 -9.09
N VAL A 143 -17.83 6.20 -9.89
CA VAL A 143 -17.10 5.00 -9.43
C VAL A 143 -16.04 5.33 -8.38
N ILE A 144 -15.56 6.58 -8.35
CA ILE A 144 -14.54 7.06 -7.41
C ILE A 144 -15.00 7.03 -5.95
N HIS A 145 -16.31 7.00 -5.70
CA HIS A 145 -16.88 6.94 -4.35
C HIS A 145 -17.02 5.51 -3.80
N TYR A 146 -16.56 4.52 -4.57
CA TYR A 146 -16.70 3.11 -4.22
C TYR A 146 -15.35 2.41 -4.12
N THR A 147 -15.25 1.45 -3.22
CA THR A 147 -14.04 0.66 -2.98
C THR A 147 -14.39 -0.83 -3.01
N ILE A 148 -13.52 -1.66 -3.58
CA ILE A 148 -13.69 -3.13 -3.56
C ILE A 148 -13.79 -3.61 -2.11
N GLY A 149 -14.79 -4.46 -1.83
CA GLY A 149 -15.15 -4.91 -0.49
C GLY A 149 -16.10 -4.00 0.28
N GLN A 150 -16.48 -2.84 -0.27
CA GLN A 150 -17.47 -1.96 0.35
C GLN A 150 -18.85 -2.63 0.39
N ARG A 151 -19.48 -2.61 1.57
CA ARG A 151 -20.84 -3.14 1.83
C ARG A 151 -21.86 -2.03 2.06
N ARG A 152 -21.45 -0.95 2.75
CA ARG A 152 -22.36 0.13 3.16
C ARG A 152 -22.38 1.27 2.15
N GLY A 153 -23.49 2.03 2.11
CA GLY A 153 -23.60 3.21 1.25
C GLY A 153 -23.76 2.90 -0.24
N LEU A 154 -24.22 1.70 -0.59
CA LEU A 154 -24.47 1.31 -1.98
C LEU A 154 -25.80 1.88 -2.51
N GLY A 155 -26.72 2.31 -1.63
CA GLY A 155 -28.02 2.83 -2.05
C GLY A 155 -28.96 1.78 -2.69
N ILE A 156 -28.65 0.50 -2.53
CA ILE A 156 -29.45 -0.63 -2.98
C ILE A 156 -30.09 -1.31 -1.77
N GLY A 157 -31.39 -1.56 -1.81
CA GLY A 157 -32.14 -2.18 -0.74
C GLY A 157 -33.02 -3.33 -1.22
N GLY A 158 -33.68 -4.03 -0.28
CA GLY A 158 -34.66 -5.08 -0.61
C GLY A 158 -34.06 -6.42 -1.03
N LEU A 159 -32.78 -6.67 -0.75
CA LEU A 159 -32.10 -7.93 -1.12
C LEU A 159 -32.03 -8.85 0.10
N SER A 160 -32.16 -10.17 -0.15
CA SER A 160 -32.11 -11.21 0.88
C SER A 160 -30.72 -11.40 1.47
N GLU A 161 -29.69 -11.08 0.70
CA GLU A 161 -28.27 -11.23 1.10
C GLU A 161 -27.51 -9.91 0.96
N PRO A 162 -26.50 -9.67 1.84
CA PRO A 162 -25.66 -8.50 1.74
C PRO A 162 -24.76 -8.58 0.50
N LEU A 163 -24.74 -7.50 -0.28
CA LEU A 163 -23.87 -7.37 -1.43
C LEU A 163 -22.65 -6.51 -1.11
N TYR A 164 -21.57 -6.79 -1.82
CA TYR A 164 -20.28 -6.13 -1.71
C TYR A 164 -19.82 -5.66 -3.10
N VAL A 165 -19.11 -4.55 -3.16
CA VAL A 165 -18.44 -4.14 -4.39
C VAL A 165 -17.34 -5.15 -4.71
N VAL A 166 -17.50 -5.88 -5.81
CA VAL A 166 -16.55 -6.92 -6.23
C VAL A 166 -15.65 -6.44 -7.37
N ARG A 167 -16.11 -5.45 -8.15
CA ARG A 167 -15.32 -4.85 -9.23
C ARG A 167 -15.79 -3.44 -9.53
N LEU A 168 -14.84 -2.57 -9.91
CA LEU A 168 -15.09 -1.25 -10.48
C LEU A 168 -14.73 -1.27 -11.96
N ASP A 169 -15.68 -0.99 -12.82
CA ASP A 169 -15.52 -0.85 -14.26
C ASP A 169 -15.60 0.64 -14.60
N VAL A 170 -14.42 1.25 -14.69
CA VAL A 170 -14.31 2.71 -14.89
C VAL A 170 -14.74 3.11 -16.29
N GLU A 171 -14.42 2.29 -17.31
CA GLU A 171 -14.74 2.57 -18.71
C GLU A 171 -16.24 2.48 -18.96
N ALA A 172 -16.89 1.42 -18.46
CA ALA A 172 -18.34 1.25 -18.55
C ALA A 172 -19.11 2.04 -17.50
N ARG A 173 -18.42 2.76 -16.58
CA ARG A 173 -19.03 3.51 -15.46
C ARG A 173 -19.93 2.62 -14.61
N ARG A 174 -19.45 1.41 -14.25
CA ARG A 174 -20.22 0.43 -13.48
C ARG A 174 -19.56 0.05 -12.17
N VAL A 175 -20.35 0.00 -11.12
CA VAL A 175 -20.00 -0.61 -9.85
C VAL A 175 -20.61 -2.00 -9.83
N ILE A 176 -19.77 -3.03 -9.94
CA ILE A 176 -20.24 -4.42 -9.93
C ILE A 176 -20.29 -4.88 -8.48
N VAL A 177 -21.46 -5.38 -8.08
CA VAL A 177 -21.70 -5.90 -6.74
C VAL A 177 -22.04 -7.38 -6.77
N GLY A 178 -21.70 -8.11 -5.72
CA GLY A 178 -21.97 -9.54 -5.61
C GLY A 178 -21.85 -10.05 -4.18
N PRO A 179 -22.13 -11.34 -3.95
CA PRO A 179 -21.99 -11.97 -2.64
C PRO A 179 -20.53 -11.94 -2.14
N LYS A 180 -20.34 -12.02 -0.82
CA LYS A 180 -19.03 -11.92 -0.15
C LYS A 180 -18.00 -12.91 -0.72
N ALA A 181 -18.42 -14.12 -1.06
CA ALA A 181 -17.55 -15.16 -1.60
C ALA A 181 -16.79 -14.72 -2.88
N MET A 182 -17.33 -13.79 -3.66
CA MET A 182 -16.66 -13.26 -4.85
C MET A 182 -15.49 -12.31 -4.55
N LEU A 183 -15.29 -11.94 -3.29
CA LEU A 183 -14.12 -11.14 -2.87
C LEU A 183 -12.87 -11.99 -2.62
N ALA A 184 -13.03 -13.30 -2.47
CA ALA A 184 -11.94 -14.21 -2.18
C ALA A 184 -10.96 -14.29 -3.37
N THR A 185 -9.71 -13.95 -3.13
CA THR A 185 -8.63 -13.96 -4.12
C THR A 185 -7.51 -14.85 -3.61
N ARG A 186 -7.02 -15.76 -4.45
CA ARG A 186 -5.82 -16.58 -4.17
C ARG A 186 -4.62 -16.11 -4.97
N THR A 187 -4.83 -15.69 -6.21
CA THR A 187 -3.74 -15.29 -7.11
C THR A 187 -3.74 -13.78 -7.28
N VAL A 188 -2.61 -13.16 -7.01
CA VAL A 188 -2.43 -11.71 -7.05
C VAL A 188 -1.32 -11.37 -8.06
N PRO A 189 -1.66 -10.89 -9.25
CA PRO A 189 -0.68 -10.42 -10.21
C PRO A 189 -0.09 -9.08 -9.74
N VAL A 190 1.24 -8.97 -9.76
CA VAL A 190 2.01 -7.82 -9.26
C VAL A 190 2.96 -7.33 -10.34
N ARG A 191 3.00 -6.01 -10.56
CA ARG A 191 3.89 -5.34 -11.49
C ARG A 191 4.70 -4.24 -10.83
N GLU A 192 5.71 -3.72 -11.55
CA GLU A 192 6.63 -2.69 -11.05
C GLU A 192 7.24 -3.09 -9.71
N VAL A 193 7.67 -4.34 -9.62
CA VAL A 193 8.27 -4.90 -8.42
C VAL A 193 9.61 -4.20 -8.14
N ASN A 194 9.75 -3.71 -6.90
CA ASN A 194 11.02 -3.32 -6.30
C ASN A 194 11.49 -4.48 -5.42
N TRP A 195 12.57 -5.15 -5.79
CA TRP A 195 13.11 -6.28 -5.04
C TRP A 195 14.25 -5.85 -4.11
N LEU A 196 14.10 -6.12 -2.82
CA LEU A 196 15.08 -5.83 -1.77
C LEU A 196 15.67 -7.10 -1.14
N GLY A 197 15.22 -8.27 -1.58
CA GLY A 197 15.81 -9.55 -1.15
C GLY A 197 17.22 -9.75 -1.68
N ASP A 198 17.87 -10.84 -1.26
CA ASP A 198 19.23 -11.17 -1.70
C ASP A 198 19.20 -11.67 -3.16
N GLY A 199 20.23 -11.35 -3.93
CA GLY A 199 20.30 -11.69 -5.34
C GLY A 199 19.20 -11.09 -6.19
N LYS A 200 18.92 -11.70 -7.33
CA LYS A 200 17.79 -11.32 -8.19
C LYS A 200 16.55 -12.13 -7.84
N MET A 201 15.40 -11.50 -7.91
CA MET A 201 14.11 -12.17 -7.69
C MET A 201 13.93 -13.39 -8.61
N THR A 202 14.40 -13.31 -9.84
CA THR A 202 14.24 -14.35 -10.86
C THR A 202 15.20 -15.55 -10.72
N GLU A 203 16.20 -15.49 -9.82
CA GLU A 203 17.22 -16.56 -9.70
C GLU A 203 16.69 -17.82 -9.02
N ALA A 204 15.73 -17.69 -8.09
CA ALA A 204 15.25 -18.79 -7.25
C ALA A 204 14.01 -19.51 -7.81
N GLY A 205 13.42 -19.05 -8.90
CA GLY A 205 12.17 -19.61 -9.44
C GLY A 205 10.94 -19.31 -8.60
N GLU A 206 10.91 -19.72 -7.34
CA GLU A 206 9.83 -19.43 -6.37
C GLU A 206 10.41 -18.97 -5.03
N HIS A 207 9.69 -18.08 -4.35
CA HIS A 207 10.06 -17.63 -3.01
C HIS A 207 8.90 -17.86 -2.03
N ALA A 208 9.15 -18.55 -0.93
CA ALA A 208 8.23 -18.56 0.20
C ALA A 208 8.32 -17.20 0.92
N VAL A 209 7.21 -16.49 1.00
CA VAL A 209 7.13 -15.13 1.55
C VAL A 209 5.89 -14.98 2.43
N SER A 210 5.87 -13.94 3.26
CA SER A 210 4.63 -13.40 3.79
C SER A 210 4.28 -12.12 3.05
N VAL A 211 3.00 -11.88 2.76
CA VAL A 211 2.60 -10.69 2.00
C VAL A 211 1.51 -9.89 2.68
N ARG A 212 1.57 -8.56 2.55
CA ARG A 212 0.46 -7.67 2.85
C ARG A 212 -0.11 -7.13 1.54
N VAL A 213 -1.39 -7.36 1.31
CA VAL A 213 -2.15 -6.78 0.19
C VAL A 213 -2.95 -5.54 0.62
N ARG A 214 -2.92 -5.21 1.92
CA ARG A 214 -3.50 -4.01 2.54
C ARG A 214 -2.66 -3.59 3.75
N SER A 215 -2.57 -2.29 4.00
CA SER A 215 -1.80 -1.75 5.14
C SER A 215 -2.33 -2.16 6.51
N THR A 216 -3.64 -2.40 6.61
CA THR A 216 -4.34 -2.65 7.88
C THR A 216 -4.38 -4.12 8.31
N ARG A 217 -3.87 -5.04 7.49
CA ARG A 217 -3.86 -6.48 7.81
C ARG A 217 -2.45 -6.98 8.14
N PRO A 218 -2.34 -8.00 8.99
CA PRO A 218 -1.06 -8.69 9.19
C PRO A 218 -0.61 -9.36 7.88
N PRO A 219 0.68 -9.70 7.73
CA PRO A 219 1.16 -10.47 6.60
C PRO A 219 0.54 -11.88 6.56
N SER A 220 0.19 -12.36 5.37
CA SER A 220 -0.32 -13.71 5.11
C SER A 220 0.71 -14.50 4.31
N GLU A 221 0.85 -15.80 4.58
CA GLU A 221 1.80 -16.67 3.87
C GLU A 221 1.42 -16.84 2.39
N ALA A 222 2.44 -16.82 1.53
CA ALA A 222 2.27 -16.87 0.09
C ALA A 222 3.51 -17.45 -0.60
N ILE A 223 3.33 -17.84 -1.86
CA ILE A 223 4.42 -18.17 -2.79
C ILE A 223 4.51 -17.06 -3.84
N LEU A 224 5.66 -16.44 -3.96
CA LEU A 224 5.97 -15.47 -4.98
C LEU A 224 6.63 -16.17 -6.18
N ARG A 225 6.04 -16.06 -7.35
CA ARG A 225 6.58 -16.57 -8.63
C ARG A 225 6.99 -15.40 -9.51
N PRO A 226 8.29 -15.16 -9.71
CA PRO A 226 8.74 -14.15 -10.64
C PRO A 226 8.34 -14.50 -12.08
N LEU A 227 7.80 -13.52 -12.80
CA LEU A 227 7.52 -13.60 -14.23
C LEU A 227 8.57 -12.85 -15.05
N SER A 228 9.15 -11.81 -14.46
CA SER A 228 10.27 -11.02 -14.97
C SER A 228 10.99 -10.32 -13.81
N GLU A 229 11.95 -9.44 -14.08
CA GLU A 229 12.60 -8.63 -13.05
C GLU A 229 11.64 -7.63 -12.36
N THR A 230 10.50 -7.30 -12.99
CA THR A 230 9.55 -6.30 -12.52
C THR A 230 8.12 -6.80 -12.41
N GLU A 231 7.86 -8.07 -12.73
CA GLU A 231 6.54 -8.67 -12.65
C GLU A 231 6.58 -10.01 -11.91
N ALA A 232 5.57 -10.28 -11.12
CA ALA A 232 5.43 -11.52 -10.37
C ALA A 232 3.96 -11.89 -10.20
N GLU A 233 3.73 -13.17 -9.93
CA GLU A 233 2.46 -13.71 -9.44
C GLU A 233 2.63 -14.15 -7.99
N VAL A 234 1.70 -13.75 -7.14
CA VAL A 234 1.67 -14.14 -5.73
C VAL A 234 0.49 -15.07 -5.50
N GLU A 235 0.77 -16.31 -5.10
CA GLU A 235 -0.24 -17.27 -4.68
C GLU A 235 -0.38 -17.24 -3.17
N LEU A 236 -1.53 -16.77 -2.68
CA LEU A 236 -1.87 -16.74 -1.25
C LEU A 236 -2.22 -18.14 -0.77
N LEU A 237 -1.60 -18.64 0.30
CA LEU A 237 -1.91 -19.96 0.87
C LEU A 237 -3.33 -19.99 1.46
N SER A 238 -3.80 -18.86 1.98
CA SER A 238 -5.19 -18.63 2.40
C SER A 238 -5.80 -17.51 1.57
N PRO A 239 -7.04 -17.65 1.06
CA PRO A 239 -7.67 -16.60 0.28
C PRO A 239 -7.82 -15.29 1.07
N GLU A 240 -7.51 -14.16 0.44
CA GLU A 240 -7.73 -12.82 0.99
C GLU A 240 -8.93 -12.15 0.33
N GLU A 241 -9.76 -11.48 1.16
CA GLU A 241 -10.92 -10.76 0.67
C GLU A 241 -10.59 -9.31 0.32
N GLY A 242 -11.10 -8.86 -0.83
CA GLY A 242 -11.03 -7.45 -1.22
C GLY A 242 -9.64 -6.99 -1.66
N VAL A 243 -8.86 -7.88 -2.23
CA VAL A 243 -7.65 -7.52 -2.97
C VAL A 243 -8.02 -6.57 -4.11
N SER A 244 -7.38 -5.42 -4.19
CA SER A 244 -7.77 -4.35 -5.11
C SER A 244 -6.63 -3.94 -6.02
N PRO A 245 -6.86 -3.90 -7.34
CA PRO A 245 -5.88 -3.33 -8.28
C PRO A 245 -5.54 -1.88 -7.92
N GLY A 246 -4.26 -1.54 -8.03
CA GLY A 246 -3.71 -0.24 -7.65
C GLY A 246 -3.28 -0.14 -6.18
N GLN A 247 -3.52 -1.17 -5.36
CA GLN A 247 -2.91 -1.30 -4.03
C GLN A 247 -1.54 -1.98 -4.13
N ALA A 248 -0.73 -1.82 -3.10
CA ALA A 248 0.54 -2.53 -3.01
C ALA A 248 0.34 -3.99 -2.57
N CYS A 249 1.19 -4.86 -3.08
CA CYS A 249 1.48 -6.16 -2.50
C CYS A 249 2.92 -6.12 -2.00
N VAL A 250 3.11 -6.11 -0.69
CA VAL A 250 4.43 -5.97 -0.05
C VAL A 250 4.88 -7.31 0.46
N PHE A 251 6.11 -7.69 0.13
CA PHE A 251 6.71 -8.98 0.44
C PHE A 251 7.59 -8.89 1.67
N TYR A 252 7.43 -9.83 2.58
CA TYR A 252 8.20 -9.95 3.81
C TYR A 252 8.83 -11.34 3.88
N GLU A 253 9.94 -11.43 4.57
CA GLU A 253 10.52 -12.72 4.96
C GLU A 253 9.54 -13.50 5.83
N THR A 254 9.35 -14.79 5.54
CA THR A 254 8.42 -15.65 6.30
C THR A 254 8.87 -15.75 7.76
N GLY A 255 7.97 -15.41 8.68
CA GLY A 255 8.26 -15.41 10.12
C GLY A 255 9.23 -14.31 10.59
N GLY A 256 9.70 -13.45 9.67
CA GLY A 256 10.64 -12.37 9.93
C GLY A 256 10.00 -10.98 9.89
N THR A 257 10.86 -9.97 10.01
CA THR A 257 10.46 -8.55 9.90
C THR A 257 11.04 -7.87 8.66
N ARG A 258 11.93 -8.56 7.94
CA ARG A 258 12.60 -8.03 6.74
C ARG A 258 11.61 -7.85 5.61
N VAL A 259 11.64 -6.67 4.98
CA VAL A 259 10.89 -6.39 3.76
C VAL A 259 11.74 -6.87 2.58
N LEU A 260 11.22 -7.79 1.80
CA LEU A 260 11.86 -8.31 0.60
C LEU A 260 11.50 -7.50 -0.66
N GLY A 261 10.59 -6.52 -0.50
CA GLY A 261 10.16 -5.65 -1.59
C GLY A 261 8.65 -5.58 -1.73
N GLY A 262 8.20 -5.32 -2.95
CA GLY A 262 6.78 -5.25 -3.27
C GLY A 262 6.54 -4.63 -4.62
N GLY A 263 5.30 -4.63 -5.05
CA GLY A 263 4.86 -4.03 -6.30
C GLY A 263 3.39 -3.69 -6.28
N TRP A 264 2.86 -3.30 -7.43
CA TRP A 264 1.47 -2.89 -7.57
C TRP A 264 0.59 -4.05 -8.02
N ILE A 265 -0.50 -4.28 -7.27
CA ILE A 265 -1.56 -5.21 -7.68
C ILE A 265 -2.20 -4.67 -8.95
N TRP A 266 -2.30 -5.49 -9.98
CA TRP A 266 -2.96 -5.10 -11.22
C TRP A 266 -3.98 -6.16 -11.66
N ARG A 267 -4.79 -5.85 -12.65
CA ARG A 267 -5.64 -6.86 -13.28
C ARG A 267 -4.79 -7.61 -14.28
N GLY A 268 -4.62 -8.91 -14.09
CA GLY A 268 -4.05 -9.78 -15.11
C GLY A 268 -4.77 -9.59 -16.45
N ARG A 269 -4.10 -9.95 -17.52
CA ARG A 269 -4.68 -9.95 -18.87
C ARG A 269 -5.79 -10.98 -18.98
#